data_bf4e239aac7eee83471b18b9eebec535
#
_entry.id   bf4e239aac7eee83471b18b9eebec535
#
_cell.length_a   1.000
_cell.length_b   1.000
_cell.length_c   1.000
_cell.angle_alpha   90.00
_cell.angle_beta   90.00
_cell.angle_gamma   90.00
#
_symmetry.space_group_name_H-M   'P 1'
#
loop_
_entity.id
_entity.type
_entity.pdbx_description
1 polymer ?
#
loop_
_entity_poly.entity_id
_entity_poly.type
_entity_poly.pdbx_seq_one_letter_code
_entity_poly.pdbx_strand_id
1 'polypeptide(L)'
;IENASGDDYERRLETSLKKLDTDYIDFYHFWGIDLDTYENRIDVSDGPLSRAVKLKEQGVLRHISFSFHDKPENMIEIIKRGEGVFSSVLCQYNLLDRSNEEAIAYASGRGLGVVIMGPVGGGRLGAPSKVIRELMPGRVQSSAEMALRFVLNNPGVHVALSGMSTIAMVEERFKQDDAQKG
;
A
#
# COMPACT_ATOMS: atom_id res chain seq x y z
N ILE A 1 -8.89 11.70 9.86
CA ILE A 1 -10.25 11.89 9.30
C ILE A 1 -11.18 12.27 10.46
N GLU A 2 -11.17 13.52 10.85
CA GLU A 2 -12.13 14.03 11.84
C GLU A 2 -13.52 14.16 11.18
N ASN A 3 -14.53 13.48 11.73
CA ASN A 3 -15.95 13.55 11.37
C ASN A 3 -16.30 13.33 9.89
N ALA A 4 -15.72 12.36 9.22
CA ALA A 4 -16.09 12.06 7.84
C ALA A 4 -17.44 11.33 7.78
N SER A 5 -18.49 12.03 7.40
CA SER A 5 -19.75 11.42 6.92
C SER A 5 -19.57 10.83 5.52
N GLY A 6 -20.55 10.03 5.05
CA GLY A 6 -20.57 9.58 3.66
C GLY A 6 -20.56 10.75 2.66
N ASP A 7 -21.24 11.85 2.99
CA ASP A 7 -21.27 13.07 2.14
C ASP A 7 -19.91 13.77 2.09
N ASP A 8 -19.17 13.81 3.20
CA ASP A 8 -17.81 14.35 3.22
C ASP A 8 -16.85 13.51 2.36
N TYR A 9 -17.00 12.19 2.40
CA TYR A 9 -16.22 11.28 1.58
C TYR A 9 -16.47 11.54 0.08
N GLU A 10 -17.74 11.63 -0.33
CA GLU A 10 -18.12 11.92 -1.72
C GLU A 10 -17.62 13.28 -2.18
N ARG A 11 -17.78 14.34 -1.39
CA ARG A 11 -17.28 15.69 -1.72
C ARG A 11 -15.75 15.71 -1.93
N ARG A 12 -14.99 14.93 -1.13
CA ARG A 12 -13.54 14.80 -1.31
C ARG A 12 -13.18 14.05 -2.59
N LEU A 13 -13.94 13.00 -2.91
CA LEU A 13 -13.80 12.29 -4.18
C LEU A 13 -14.09 13.21 -5.37
N GLU A 14 -15.18 13.95 -5.36
CA GLU A 14 -15.51 14.95 -6.41
C GLU A 14 -14.38 15.96 -6.59
N THR A 15 -13.79 16.43 -5.49
CA THR A 15 -12.62 17.31 -5.53
C THR A 15 -11.42 16.66 -6.21
N SER A 16 -11.20 15.36 -5.96
CA SER A 16 -10.13 14.60 -6.59
C SER A 16 -10.38 14.39 -8.08
N LEU A 17 -11.61 14.04 -8.46
CA LEU A 17 -12.02 13.88 -9.86
C LEU A 17 -11.81 15.18 -10.66
N LYS A 18 -12.24 16.32 -10.11
CA LYS A 18 -12.01 17.64 -10.73
C LYS A 18 -10.54 17.98 -10.90
N LYS A 19 -9.69 17.68 -9.89
CA LYS A 19 -8.25 17.94 -9.97
C LYS A 19 -7.53 17.04 -10.97
N LEU A 20 -8.00 15.82 -11.14
CA LEU A 20 -7.42 14.83 -12.04
C LEU A 20 -8.01 14.93 -13.46
N ASP A 21 -9.05 15.75 -13.66
CA ASP A 21 -9.79 15.90 -14.91
C ASP A 21 -10.25 14.54 -15.47
N THR A 22 -10.97 13.78 -14.62
CA THR A 22 -11.47 12.43 -14.95
C THR A 22 -12.82 12.17 -14.29
N ASP A 23 -13.59 11.26 -14.88
CA ASP A 23 -14.90 10.86 -14.39
C ASP A 23 -14.87 9.67 -13.42
N TYR A 24 -13.72 9.01 -13.28
CA TYR A 24 -13.55 7.84 -12.39
C TYR A 24 -12.14 7.77 -11.79
N ILE A 25 -12.03 7.00 -10.72
CA ILE A 25 -10.73 6.65 -10.11
C ILE A 25 -10.62 5.14 -10.01
N ASP A 26 -9.49 4.58 -10.46
CA ASP A 26 -9.27 3.14 -10.39
C ASP A 26 -9.12 2.65 -8.94
N PHE A 27 -8.25 3.26 -8.14
CA PHE A 27 -8.04 2.90 -6.74
C PHE A 27 -8.18 4.14 -5.86
N TYR A 28 -9.17 4.14 -4.98
CA TYR A 28 -9.35 5.20 -4.01
C TYR A 28 -9.18 4.66 -2.59
N HIS A 29 -8.22 5.21 -1.84
CA HIS A 29 -7.81 4.69 -0.56
C HIS A 29 -8.47 5.42 0.61
N PHE A 30 -8.96 4.68 1.59
CA PHE A 30 -9.10 5.18 2.96
C PHE A 30 -7.69 5.35 3.50
N TRP A 31 -7.30 6.59 3.79
CA TRP A 31 -5.93 6.91 4.14
C TRP A 31 -5.66 6.73 5.64
N GLY A 32 -4.59 5.96 5.97
CA GLY A 32 -4.03 5.88 7.31
C GLY A 32 -4.99 5.31 8.35
N ILE A 33 -5.74 4.27 8.02
CA ILE A 33 -6.70 3.70 8.97
C ILE A 33 -6.06 2.73 9.95
N ASP A 34 -6.54 2.76 11.18
CA ASP A 34 -6.42 1.78 12.23
C ASP A 34 -7.77 1.13 12.51
N LEU A 35 -7.83 0.15 13.40
CA LEU A 35 -9.08 -0.57 13.71
C LEU A 35 -10.12 0.36 14.35
N ASP A 36 -9.72 1.26 15.26
CA ASP A 36 -10.63 2.21 15.89
C ASP A 36 -11.27 3.15 14.87
N THR A 37 -10.47 3.71 13.96
CA THR A 37 -10.97 4.56 12.86
C THR A 37 -11.90 3.77 11.94
N TYR A 38 -11.58 2.53 11.64
CA TYR A 38 -12.43 1.68 10.82
C TYR A 38 -13.81 1.47 11.47
N GLU A 39 -13.84 1.02 12.72
CA GLU A 39 -15.06 0.70 13.45
C GLU A 39 -15.95 1.92 13.75
N ASN A 40 -15.34 3.03 14.15
CA ASN A 40 -16.05 4.17 14.70
C ASN A 40 -16.29 5.33 13.72
N ARG A 41 -15.66 5.29 12.54
CA ARG A 41 -15.74 6.40 11.58
C ARG A 41 -15.95 5.98 10.12
N ILE A 42 -15.53 4.77 9.73
CA ILE A 42 -15.58 4.31 8.34
C ILE A 42 -16.75 3.36 8.12
N ASP A 43 -16.82 2.29 8.93
CA ASP A 43 -17.86 1.25 8.86
C ASP A 43 -19.03 1.56 9.82
N VAL A 44 -19.62 2.72 9.64
CA VAL A 44 -20.78 3.17 10.40
C VAL A 44 -22.00 3.38 9.50
N SER A 45 -23.19 3.48 10.11
CA SER A 45 -24.42 3.75 9.36
C SER A 45 -24.30 5.04 8.55
N ASP A 46 -24.61 4.99 7.25
CA ASP A 46 -24.43 6.09 6.29
C ASP A 46 -23.01 6.69 6.25
N GLY A 47 -22.03 5.88 6.65
CA GLY A 47 -20.63 6.25 6.73
C GLY A 47 -19.88 6.20 5.40
N PRO A 48 -18.59 6.54 5.42
CA PRO A 48 -17.75 6.56 4.24
C PRO A 48 -17.67 5.23 3.49
N LEU A 49 -17.71 4.07 4.19
CA LEU A 49 -17.63 2.76 3.54
C LEU A 49 -18.88 2.47 2.70
N SER A 50 -20.08 2.69 3.26
CA SER A 50 -21.34 2.51 2.53
C SER A 50 -21.43 3.44 1.31
N ARG A 51 -20.91 4.67 1.43
CA ARG A 51 -20.85 5.62 0.33
C ARG A 51 -19.87 5.17 -0.77
N ALA A 52 -18.68 4.68 -0.36
CA ALA A 52 -17.69 4.14 -1.30
C ALA A 52 -18.24 2.96 -2.11
N VAL A 53 -18.99 2.06 -1.47
CA VAL A 53 -19.65 0.93 -2.15
C VAL A 53 -20.63 1.43 -3.20
N LYS A 54 -21.50 2.40 -2.87
CA LYS A 54 -22.46 3.01 -3.83
C LYS A 54 -21.72 3.64 -5.02
N LEU A 55 -20.65 4.37 -4.78
CA LEU A 55 -19.85 5.02 -5.83
C LEU A 55 -19.12 4.00 -6.72
N LYS A 56 -18.73 2.85 -6.15
CA LYS A 56 -18.21 1.72 -6.92
C LYS A 56 -19.29 1.10 -7.82
N GLU A 57 -20.50 0.89 -7.31
CA GLU A 57 -21.64 0.40 -8.11
C GLU A 57 -22.00 1.35 -9.26
N GLN A 58 -21.83 2.66 -9.07
CA GLN A 58 -22.02 3.69 -10.10
C GLN A 58 -20.85 3.79 -11.10
N GLY A 59 -19.75 3.08 -10.88
CA GLY A 59 -18.56 3.10 -11.74
C GLY A 59 -17.65 4.32 -11.54
N VAL A 60 -17.93 5.19 -10.57
CA VAL A 60 -17.08 6.33 -10.22
C VAL A 60 -15.80 5.88 -9.52
N LEU A 61 -15.88 4.81 -8.72
CA LEU A 61 -14.73 4.08 -8.18
C LEU A 61 -14.67 2.67 -8.77
N ARG A 62 -13.50 2.24 -9.21
CA ARG A 62 -13.31 0.85 -9.65
C ARG A 62 -12.96 -0.07 -8.49
N HIS A 63 -12.05 0.39 -7.62
CA HIS A 63 -11.53 -0.37 -6.49
C HIS A 63 -11.49 0.47 -5.22
N ILE A 64 -11.99 -0.11 -4.13
CA ILE A 64 -11.92 0.47 -2.80
C ILE A 64 -10.70 -0.15 -2.10
N SER A 65 -9.88 0.68 -1.49
CA SER A 65 -8.62 0.26 -0.87
C SER A 65 -8.37 1.02 0.44
N PHE A 66 -7.39 0.59 1.20
CA PHE A 66 -6.98 1.32 2.39
C PHE A 66 -5.46 1.30 2.59
N SER A 67 -4.94 2.33 3.26
CA SER A 67 -3.59 2.32 3.80
C SER A 67 -3.64 2.12 5.30
N PHE A 68 -2.72 1.30 5.81
CA PHE A 68 -2.77 0.76 7.16
C PHE A 68 -1.54 1.14 7.98
N HIS A 69 -1.78 1.59 9.25
CA HIS A 69 -0.74 2.04 10.17
C HIS A 69 -1.04 1.61 11.62
N ASP A 70 -1.33 0.34 11.83
CA ASP A 70 -1.65 -0.22 13.15
C ASP A 70 -0.99 -1.60 13.31
N LYS A 71 -1.39 -2.37 14.33
CA LYS A 71 -0.90 -3.72 14.59
C LYS A 71 -1.39 -4.71 13.52
N PRO A 72 -0.57 -5.70 13.12
CA PRO A 72 -0.94 -6.65 12.06
C PRO A 72 -2.27 -7.38 12.28
N GLU A 73 -2.59 -7.70 13.53
CA GLU A 73 -3.85 -8.37 13.90
C GLU A 73 -5.07 -7.50 13.53
N ASN A 74 -4.93 -6.20 13.66
CA ASN A 74 -5.97 -5.23 13.32
C ASN A 74 -6.16 -5.11 11.79
N MET A 75 -5.10 -5.27 10.99
CA MET A 75 -5.22 -5.38 9.53
C MET A 75 -6.07 -6.59 9.14
N ILE A 76 -5.78 -7.74 9.75
CA ILE A 76 -6.53 -8.98 9.52
C ILE A 76 -8.01 -8.78 9.90
N GLU A 77 -8.27 -8.11 11.02
CA GLU A 77 -9.64 -7.85 11.47
C GLU A 77 -10.40 -6.91 10.53
N ILE A 78 -9.78 -5.82 10.06
CA ILE A 78 -10.37 -4.92 9.06
C ILE A 78 -10.71 -5.68 7.76
N ILE A 79 -9.80 -6.54 7.29
CA ILE A 79 -10.02 -7.34 6.09
C ILE A 79 -11.18 -8.32 6.26
N LYS A 80 -11.31 -8.96 7.44
CA LYS A 80 -12.42 -9.87 7.75
C LYS A 80 -13.76 -9.14 7.74
N ARG A 81 -13.85 -7.99 8.39
CA ARG A 81 -15.08 -7.20 8.46
C ARG A 81 -15.48 -6.60 7.12
N GLY A 82 -14.49 -6.16 6.34
CA GLY A 82 -14.69 -5.64 4.99
C GLY A 82 -14.58 -6.71 3.90
N GLU A 83 -14.92 -7.97 4.19
CA GLU A 83 -14.82 -9.07 3.21
C GLU A 83 -15.59 -8.75 1.93
N GLY A 84 -14.92 -8.87 0.78
CA GLY A 84 -15.49 -8.58 -0.53
C GLY A 84 -15.55 -7.09 -0.90
N VAL A 85 -15.28 -6.18 0.01
CA VAL A 85 -15.31 -4.73 -0.25
C VAL A 85 -13.95 -4.22 -0.73
N PHE A 86 -12.87 -4.55 0.00
CA PHE A 86 -11.54 -4.07 -0.31
C PHE A 86 -10.87 -4.86 -1.42
N SER A 87 -10.25 -4.15 -2.37
CA SER A 87 -9.47 -4.74 -3.46
C SER A 87 -7.97 -4.74 -3.19
N SER A 88 -7.48 -3.85 -2.34
CA SER A 88 -6.07 -3.81 -1.98
C SER A 88 -5.81 -3.15 -0.63
N VAL A 89 -4.65 -3.42 -0.07
CA VAL A 89 -4.11 -2.78 1.12
C VAL A 89 -2.70 -2.23 0.86
N LEU A 90 -2.43 -1.03 1.35
CA LEU A 90 -1.11 -0.42 1.38
C LEU A 90 -0.58 -0.47 2.81
N CYS A 91 0.50 -1.20 3.06
CA CYS A 91 1.09 -1.36 4.39
C CYS A 91 2.62 -1.30 4.37
N GLN A 92 3.21 -1.10 5.54
CA GLN A 92 4.67 -1.09 5.69
C GLN A 92 5.22 -2.52 5.74
N TYR A 93 6.30 -2.76 4.97
CA TYR A 93 7.08 -3.97 5.03
C TYR A 93 8.47 -3.74 4.43
N ASN A 94 9.51 -4.15 5.14
CA ASN A 94 10.88 -4.06 4.64
C ASN A 94 11.82 -4.97 5.47
N LEU A 95 13.07 -5.03 5.09
CA LEU A 95 14.08 -5.87 5.74
C LEU A 95 14.27 -5.57 7.25
N LEU A 96 14.01 -4.32 7.69
CA LEU A 96 14.16 -3.88 9.08
C LEU A 96 12.85 -3.99 9.87
N ASP A 97 11.71 -4.12 9.19
CA ASP A 97 10.40 -4.20 9.79
C ASP A 97 9.53 -5.21 9.02
N ARG A 98 9.38 -6.37 9.62
CA ARG A 98 8.63 -7.52 9.09
C ARG A 98 7.32 -7.77 9.84
N SER A 99 6.90 -6.84 10.70
CA SER A 99 5.73 -7.02 11.56
C SER A 99 4.46 -7.41 10.80
N ASN A 100 4.25 -6.86 9.60
CA ASN A 100 3.07 -7.13 8.78
C ASN A 100 3.13 -8.43 7.93
N GLU A 101 4.16 -9.28 8.08
CA GLU A 101 4.36 -10.42 7.18
C GLU A 101 3.19 -11.42 7.19
N GLU A 102 2.65 -11.72 8.36
CA GLU A 102 1.48 -12.60 8.52
C GLU A 102 0.21 -11.96 7.92
N ALA A 103 -0.01 -10.67 8.18
CA ALA A 103 -1.15 -9.94 7.65
C ALA A 103 -1.08 -9.77 6.12
N ILE A 104 0.11 -9.62 5.54
CA ILE A 104 0.37 -9.63 4.10
C ILE A 104 -0.04 -10.99 3.50
N ALA A 105 0.40 -12.08 4.11
CA ALA A 105 0.03 -13.43 3.66
C ALA A 105 -1.48 -13.66 3.73
N TYR A 106 -2.12 -13.18 4.81
CA TYR A 106 -3.58 -13.24 4.97
C TYR A 106 -4.31 -12.43 3.89
N ALA A 107 -3.92 -11.17 3.67
CA ALA A 107 -4.52 -10.30 2.66
C ALA A 107 -4.41 -10.89 1.25
N SER A 108 -3.22 -11.33 0.87
CA SER A 108 -2.97 -11.98 -0.43
C SER A 108 -3.76 -13.27 -0.58
N GLY A 109 -3.84 -14.11 0.46
CA GLY A 109 -4.63 -15.33 0.48
C GLY A 109 -6.15 -15.09 0.36
N ARG A 110 -6.63 -13.87 0.64
CA ARG A 110 -8.01 -13.43 0.42
C ARG A 110 -8.22 -12.71 -0.92
N GLY A 111 -7.19 -12.67 -1.77
CA GLY A 111 -7.26 -12.07 -3.10
C GLY A 111 -7.10 -10.55 -3.11
N LEU A 112 -6.66 -9.93 -2.01
CA LEU A 112 -6.34 -8.50 -2.00
C LEU A 112 -4.97 -8.25 -2.66
N GLY A 113 -4.89 -7.20 -3.45
CA GLY A 113 -3.61 -6.65 -3.89
C GLY A 113 -2.85 -6.06 -2.70
N VAL A 114 -1.60 -6.47 -2.50
CA VAL A 114 -0.76 -5.94 -1.42
C VAL A 114 0.27 -4.99 -2.00
N VAL A 115 0.22 -3.75 -1.56
CA VAL A 115 1.13 -2.67 -1.95
C VAL A 115 2.00 -2.32 -0.74
N ILE A 116 3.30 -2.25 -0.92
CA ILE A 116 4.23 -1.98 0.18
C ILE A 116 4.71 -0.53 0.14
N MET A 117 4.53 0.17 1.26
CA MET A 117 5.19 1.44 1.54
C MET A 117 6.49 1.21 2.31
N GLY A 118 7.46 2.10 2.12
CA GLY A 118 8.73 2.07 2.83
C GLY A 118 9.60 0.83 2.59
N PRO A 119 9.68 0.27 1.36
CA PRO A 119 10.46 -0.94 1.09
C PRO A 119 11.96 -0.75 1.39
N VAL A 120 12.46 0.48 1.35
CA VAL A 120 13.84 0.85 1.71
C VAL A 120 13.94 1.46 3.12
N GLY A 121 12.93 1.23 3.99
CA GLY A 121 12.94 1.67 5.39
C GLY A 121 13.06 3.18 5.58
N GLY A 122 12.34 3.99 4.77
CA GLY A 122 12.43 5.46 4.82
C GLY A 122 13.80 6.00 4.39
N GLY A 123 14.49 5.30 3.49
CA GLY A 123 15.83 5.66 3.01
C GLY A 123 16.98 5.06 3.81
N ARG A 124 16.74 4.47 4.98
CA ARG A 124 17.82 3.84 5.81
C ARG A 124 18.57 2.72 5.08
N LEU A 125 17.87 1.98 4.21
CA LEU A 125 18.45 0.95 3.35
C LEU A 125 18.83 1.49 1.96
N GLY A 126 18.57 2.77 1.67
CA GLY A 126 18.91 3.41 0.41
C GLY A 126 20.32 3.99 0.39
N ALA A 127 20.90 4.30 1.57
CA ALA A 127 22.23 4.86 1.66
C ALA A 127 23.32 3.78 1.51
N PRO A 128 24.44 4.04 0.82
CA PRO A 128 25.57 3.13 0.75
C PRO A 128 26.11 2.84 2.15
N SER A 129 26.17 1.57 2.52
CA SER A 129 26.75 1.12 3.79
C SER A 129 27.85 0.09 3.50
N LYS A 130 29.06 0.35 4.04
CA LYS A 130 30.18 -0.58 3.90
C LYS A 130 29.87 -1.93 4.58
N VAL A 131 29.26 -1.90 5.77
CA VAL A 131 28.87 -3.09 6.52
C VAL A 131 27.83 -3.91 5.76
N ILE A 132 26.78 -3.25 5.21
CA ILE A 132 25.76 -3.95 4.42
C ILE A 132 26.40 -4.55 3.17
N ARG A 133 27.30 -3.81 2.50
CA ARG A 133 27.97 -4.29 1.28
C ARG A 133 28.83 -5.54 1.53
N GLU A 134 29.51 -5.63 2.66
CA GLU A 134 30.30 -6.80 3.04
C GLU A 134 29.44 -8.04 3.33
N LEU A 135 28.17 -7.83 3.71
CA LEU A 135 27.20 -8.89 3.99
C LEU A 135 26.35 -9.28 2.78
N MET A 136 26.39 -8.47 1.68
CA MET A 136 25.57 -8.73 0.50
C MET A 136 26.08 -9.93 -0.30
N PRO A 137 25.16 -10.78 -0.82
CA PRO A 137 25.51 -11.81 -1.80
C PRO A 137 26.13 -11.17 -3.06
N GLY A 138 27.14 -11.80 -3.64
CA GLY A 138 28.01 -11.24 -4.68
C GLY A 138 27.40 -10.76 -5.99
N ARG A 139 26.08 -10.81 -6.15
CA ARG A 139 25.34 -10.27 -7.30
C ARG A 139 24.53 -9.02 -7.00
N VAL A 140 24.43 -8.59 -5.75
CA VAL A 140 23.67 -7.41 -5.33
C VAL A 140 24.59 -6.20 -5.32
N GLN A 141 24.20 -5.13 -6.04
CA GLN A 141 25.05 -3.95 -6.25
C GLN A 141 24.85 -2.84 -5.22
N SER A 142 23.65 -2.79 -4.59
CA SER A 142 23.34 -1.77 -3.57
C SER A 142 22.44 -2.30 -2.46
N SER A 143 22.49 -1.64 -1.29
CA SER A 143 21.59 -1.94 -0.17
C SER A 143 20.13 -1.72 -0.53
N ALA A 144 19.85 -0.75 -1.39
CA ALA A 144 18.52 -0.48 -1.89
C ALA A 144 17.99 -1.60 -2.80
N GLU A 145 18.84 -2.15 -3.67
CA GLU A 145 18.52 -3.34 -4.48
C GLU A 145 18.21 -4.53 -3.57
N MET A 146 19.03 -4.79 -2.57
CA MET A 146 18.79 -5.87 -1.62
C MET A 146 17.43 -5.71 -0.92
N ALA A 147 17.13 -4.50 -0.44
CA ALA A 147 15.87 -4.22 0.24
C ALA A 147 14.65 -4.43 -0.66
N LEU A 148 14.71 -4.00 -1.92
CA LEU A 148 13.62 -4.22 -2.87
C LEU A 148 13.47 -5.69 -3.26
N ARG A 149 14.56 -6.38 -3.52
CA ARG A 149 14.52 -7.83 -3.79
C ARG A 149 13.92 -8.60 -2.62
N PHE A 150 14.25 -8.22 -1.38
CA PHE A 150 13.65 -8.81 -0.19
C PHE A 150 12.13 -8.65 -0.18
N VAL A 151 11.63 -7.43 -0.42
CA VAL A 151 10.20 -7.14 -0.43
C VAL A 151 9.49 -7.86 -1.58
N LEU A 152 10.03 -7.81 -2.80
CA LEU A 152 9.44 -8.41 -3.99
C LEU A 152 9.53 -9.94 -4.02
N ASN A 153 10.44 -10.55 -3.27
CA ASN A 153 10.50 -12.01 -3.09
C ASN A 153 9.41 -12.56 -2.16
N ASN A 154 8.70 -11.71 -1.43
CA ASN A 154 7.55 -12.15 -0.66
C ASN A 154 6.38 -12.44 -1.62
N PRO A 155 5.89 -13.70 -1.70
CA PRO A 155 4.83 -14.07 -2.67
C PRO A 155 3.49 -13.37 -2.41
N GLY A 156 3.28 -12.82 -1.21
CA GLY A 156 2.10 -12.03 -0.86
C GLY A 156 2.19 -10.56 -1.29
N VAL A 157 3.32 -10.09 -1.81
CA VAL A 157 3.53 -8.70 -2.23
C VAL A 157 3.35 -8.56 -3.74
N HIS A 158 2.55 -7.60 -4.16
CA HIS A 158 2.25 -7.35 -5.58
C HIS A 158 2.96 -6.10 -6.11
N VAL A 159 3.11 -5.07 -5.28
CA VAL A 159 3.72 -3.80 -5.65
C VAL A 159 4.57 -3.27 -4.50
N ALA A 160 5.75 -2.74 -4.81
CA ALA A 160 6.59 -1.99 -3.87
C ALA A 160 6.70 -0.53 -4.33
N LEU A 161 6.29 0.41 -3.48
CA LEU A 161 6.39 1.84 -3.77
C LEU A 161 7.79 2.33 -3.40
N SER A 162 8.49 2.91 -4.35
CA SER A 162 9.82 3.49 -4.11
C SER A 162 9.80 5.00 -4.34
N GLY A 163 10.15 5.77 -3.31
CA GLY A 163 10.39 7.21 -3.40
C GLY A 163 11.74 7.47 -4.05
N MET A 164 11.74 8.08 -5.24
CA MET A 164 12.94 8.45 -5.98
C MET A 164 12.94 9.95 -6.23
N SER A 165 13.99 10.63 -5.80
CA SER A 165 14.10 12.09 -5.88
C SER A 165 15.10 12.56 -6.95
N THR A 166 15.83 11.63 -7.59
CA THR A 166 16.81 11.93 -8.65
C THR A 166 16.64 11.00 -9.84
N ILE A 167 17.03 11.48 -11.03
CA ILE A 167 17.03 10.67 -12.26
C ILE A 167 17.91 9.43 -12.09
N ALA A 168 19.07 9.56 -11.46
CA ALA A 168 19.98 8.44 -11.22
C ALA A 168 19.32 7.32 -10.39
N MET A 169 18.48 7.66 -9.39
CA MET A 169 17.70 6.67 -8.63
C MET A 169 16.67 5.95 -9.51
N VAL A 170 16.04 6.65 -10.44
CA VAL A 170 15.10 6.05 -11.38
C VAL A 170 15.82 5.09 -12.31
N GLU A 171 16.93 5.50 -12.91
CA GLU A 171 17.72 4.67 -13.82
C GLU A 171 18.28 3.41 -13.15
N GLU A 172 18.73 3.51 -11.90
CA GLU A 172 19.17 2.35 -11.12
C GLU A 172 18.07 1.31 -10.96
N ARG A 173 16.81 1.75 -10.78
CA ARG A 173 15.65 0.86 -10.62
C ARG A 173 15.28 0.14 -11.91
N PHE A 174 15.25 0.85 -13.03
CA PHE A 174 14.93 0.24 -14.33
C PHE A 174 15.95 -0.85 -14.73
N LYS A 175 17.23 -0.64 -14.42
CA LYS A 175 18.26 -1.67 -14.66
C LYS A 175 18.06 -2.95 -13.84
N GLN A 176 17.39 -2.85 -12.68
CA GLN A 176 17.09 -3.99 -11.83
C GLN A 176 15.92 -4.84 -12.37
N ASP A 177 14.91 -4.21 -12.96
CA ASP A 177 13.75 -4.90 -13.56
C ASP A 177 14.15 -5.74 -14.79
N ASP A 178 15.07 -5.23 -15.62
CA ASP A 178 15.55 -5.95 -16.78
C ASP A 178 16.41 -7.18 -16.41
N ALA A 179 17.12 -7.13 -15.30
CA ALA A 179 17.93 -8.25 -14.80
C ALA A 179 17.10 -9.39 -14.18
N GLN A 180 15.82 -9.18 -13.87
CA GLN A 180 14.90 -10.22 -13.35
C GLN A 180 14.17 -10.97 -14.45
N LYS A 181 14.18 -10.48 -15.69
CA LYS A 181 13.50 -11.10 -16.84
C LYS A 181 14.39 -12.05 -17.68
N GLY A 182 15.63 -12.23 -17.28
CA GLY A 182 16.61 -13.16 -17.86
C GLY A 182 17.07 -14.22 -16.87
#